data_0c387e8fc87099a98d0de67cda8fa25a
#
_entry.id   0c387e8fc87099a98d0de67cda8fa25a
#
_cell.length_a   1.000
_cell.length_b   1.000
_cell.length_c   1.000
_cell.angle_alpha   90.00
_cell.angle_beta   90.00
_cell.angle_gamma   90.00
#
_symmetry.space_group_name_H-M   'P 1'
#
loop_
_entity.id
_entity.type
_entity.pdbx_description
1 polymer ?
#
loop_
_entity_poly.entity_id
_entity_poly.type
_entity_poly.pdbx_seq_one_letter_code
_entity_poly.pdbx_strand_id
1 'polypeptide(L)'
;YMAGGAGQAPARPAARKKTRRQKKPGLIYRFFAGIARRLYFGSKTIFKFALLVPLLVFMVAFSYNVDCSGLFQGALAPRRIVDLMLQGYDVTNFDQMDEREVVQLFAQDVAEAPQVIGIGSSRVLQFTSEIVGSDSFFNMGVTGADVRDCMTSYYKMVTYGKTPQVLIWSLDPWVFYGSEAAFDERADAELYDEFLTNVLGVETDYEAPDQVELWKALAEPAYFQGNVDYYFKNRGQSTITDEDGNPIDFNPVEGDPMHQTTNIKRADGSVLYFEEFRERPVDQILADAAAASATFNSVHMEGFDSLSDTQCQAFDAFIRYARSQGTTVILVLSPWHPYLYDFLLTEPDLHKGFFQVEAWVRQYCAQNDVPLYGSYDPTLIEGLEDIDFFDGLHCKGSGIVKFFPGVPTVLQQVQNGTLPDPLAVPARVPPGAPDREGDPAPGTGEPAGA
;
A
#
# COMPACT_ATOMS: atom_id res chain seq x y z
N TYR A 1 10.71 -18.37 -104.91
CA TYR A 1 10.86 -19.53 -105.75
C TYR A 1 10.76 -20.84 -104.97
N MET A 2 9.76 -21.66 -105.32
CA MET A 2 9.67 -23.15 -105.24
C MET A 2 9.76 -23.74 -103.81
N ALA A 3 8.67 -24.13 -103.14
CA ALA A 3 7.90 -25.35 -103.41
C ALA A 3 8.71 -26.64 -103.13
N GLY A 4 8.35 -27.31 -102.10
CA GLY A 4 8.83 -28.62 -101.73
C GLY A 4 7.99 -29.24 -100.66
N GLY A 5 7.10 -30.12 -101.04
CA GLY A 5 6.12 -30.84 -100.33
C GLY A 5 6.63 -31.72 -99.17
N ALA A 6 5.93 -31.75 -98.11
CA ALA A 6 6.17 -32.62 -96.98
C ALA A 6 5.11 -33.73 -96.96
N GLY A 7 5.58 -34.95 -97.09
CA GLY A 7 4.76 -36.14 -96.96
C GLY A 7 4.18 -36.35 -95.56
N GLN A 8 2.91 -36.64 -95.51
CA GLN A 8 2.21 -37.09 -94.37
C GLN A 8 2.60 -38.51 -93.94
N ALA A 9 3.13 -38.67 -92.72
CA ALA A 9 3.32 -39.99 -92.12
C ALA A 9 2.01 -40.48 -91.50
N PRO A 10 1.69 -41.78 -91.59
CA PRO A 10 0.43 -42.30 -91.09
C PRO A 10 0.32 -42.31 -89.51
N ALA A 11 -0.83 -41.89 -89.03
CA ALA A 11 -1.18 -41.88 -87.61
C ALA A 11 -1.11 -43.28 -87.02
N ARG A 12 -0.35 -43.42 -85.94
CA ARG A 12 -0.38 -44.61 -85.09
C ARG A 12 -1.69 -44.68 -84.30
N PRO A 13 -2.32 -45.86 -84.12
CA PRO A 13 -3.57 -46.01 -83.35
C PRO A 13 -3.31 -45.79 -81.84
N ALA A 14 -4.16 -44.96 -81.22
CA ALA A 14 -4.11 -44.62 -79.80
C ALA A 14 -4.33 -45.88 -78.93
N ALA A 15 -3.35 -46.19 -78.08
CA ALA A 15 -3.46 -47.25 -77.08
C ALA A 15 -4.58 -46.95 -76.10
N ARG A 16 -5.63 -47.73 -76.08
CA ARG A 16 -6.75 -47.73 -75.16
C ARG A 16 -6.21 -47.99 -73.73
N LYS A 17 -6.00 -46.97 -72.87
CA LYS A 17 -5.72 -47.09 -71.42
C LYS A 17 -6.88 -47.87 -70.76
N LYS A 18 -6.63 -49.11 -70.41
CA LYS A 18 -7.55 -49.86 -69.54
C LYS A 18 -7.65 -49.16 -68.18
N THR A 19 -8.69 -48.43 -67.94
CA THR A 19 -9.02 -47.91 -66.61
C THR A 19 -9.28 -49.07 -65.65
N ARG A 20 -8.29 -49.34 -64.80
CA ARG A 20 -8.40 -50.35 -63.75
C ARG A 20 -9.43 -49.84 -62.78
N ARG A 21 -10.68 -50.41 -62.80
CA ARG A 21 -11.74 -50.16 -61.85
C ARG A 21 -11.19 -50.48 -60.43
N GLN A 22 -10.81 -49.48 -59.65
CA GLN A 22 -10.46 -49.69 -58.25
C GLN A 22 -11.72 -50.22 -57.54
N LYS A 23 -11.64 -51.42 -57.03
CA LYS A 23 -12.69 -51.98 -56.15
C LYS A 23 -12.83 -51.06 -54.94
N LYS A 24 -13.99 -50.48 -54.75
CA LYS A 24 -14.31 -49.70 -53.53
C LYS A 24 -14.07 -50.60 -52.32
N PRO A 25 -13.31 -50.15 -51.30
CA PRO A 25 -13.04 -50.96 -50.14
C PRO A 25 -14.37 -51.34 -49.42
N GLY A 26 -14.45 -52.57 -48.91
CA GLY A 26 -15.63 -53.09 -48.24
C GLY A 26 -16.05 -52.27 -47.05
N LEU A 27 -17.32 -52.40 -46.66
CA LEU A 27 -17.94 -51.64 -45.55
C LEU A 27 -17.12 -51.77 -44.26
N ILE A 28 -16.64 -52.95 -43.94
CA ILE A 28 -15.84 -53.27 -42.75
C ILE A 28 -14.51 -52.53 -42.77
N TYR A 29 -13.83 -52.49 -43.90
CA TYR A 29 -12.56 -51.72 -44.02
C TYR A 29 -12.78 -50.22 -43.84
N ARG A 30 -13.89 -49.69 -44.38
CA ARG A 30 -14.24 -48.27 -44.19
C ARG A 30 -14.54 -47.93 -42.72
N PHE A 31 -15.17 -48.84 -41.99
CA PHE A 31 -15.44 -48.67 -40.58
C PHE A 31 -14.15 -48.63 -39.77
N PHE A 32 -13.27 -49.60 -39.90
CA PHE A 32 -11.98 -49.65 -39.21
C PHE A 32 -11.04 -48.54 -39.64
N ALA A 33 -10.99 -48.17 -40.92
CA ALA A 33 -10.22 -47.03 -41.38
C ALA A 33 -10.75 -45.70 -40.83
N GLY A 34 -12.05 -45.56 -40.61
CA GLY A 34 -12.69 -44.43 -39.95
C GLY A 34 -12.28 -44.31 -38.47
N ILE A 35 -12.30 -45.44 -37.73
CA ILE A 35 -11.85 -45.50 -36.34
C ILE A 35 -10.34 -45.17 -36.25
N ALA A 36 -9.52 -45.80 -37.05
CA ALA A 36 -8.07 -45.54 -37.04
C ALA A 36 -7.75 -44.08 -37.35
N ARG A 37 -8.48 -43.48 -38.28
CA ARG A 37 -8.33 -42.04 -38.61
C ARG A 37 -8.76 -41.15 -37.43
N ARG A 38 -9.86 -41.45 -36.75
CA ARG A 38 -10.29 -40.71 -35.58
C ARG A 38 -9.27 -40.83 -34.41
N LEU A 39 -8.77 -42.04 -34.15
CA LEU A 39 -7.73 -42.29 -33.17
C LEU A 39 -6.42 -41.54 -33.50
N TYR A 40 -6.01 -41.53 -34.78
CA TYR A 40 -4.82 -40.80 -35.22
C TYR A 40 -4.97 -39.30 -35.08
N PHE A 41 -6.12 -38.72 -35.48
CA PHE A 41 -6.36 -37.30 -35.26
C PHE A 41 -6.53 -36.95 -33.78
N GLY A 42 -7.20 -37.81 -33.01
CA GLY A 42 -7.33 -37.69 -31.57
C GLY A 42 -5.96 -37.70 -30.85
N SER A 43 -5.11 -38.66 -31.21
CA SER A 43 -3.76 -38.75 -30.65
C SER A 43 -2.87 -37.56 -31.02
N LYS A 44 -2.96 -37.06 -32.26
CA LYS A 44 -2.26 -35.81 -32.64
C LYS A 44 -2.76 -34.59 -31.85
N THR A 45 -4.04 -34.50 -31.62
CA THR A 45 -4.63 -33.42 -30.83
C THR A 45 -4.17 -33.49 -29.39
N ILE A 46 -4.26 -34.67 -28.77
CA ILE A 46 -3.77 -34.93 -27.43
C ILE A 46 -2.27 -34.63 -27.32
N PHE A 47 -1.47 -35.05 -28.32
CA PHE A 47 -0.02 -34.75 -28.35
C PHE A 47 0.27 -33.24 -28.44
N LYS A 48 -0.51 -32.47 -29.22
CA LYS A 48 -0.39 -31.01 -29.27
C LYS A 48 -0.72 -30.38 -27.93
N PHE A 49 -1.81 -30.81 -27.27
CA PHE A 49 -2.15 -30.34 -25.92
C PHE A 49 -1.08 -30.74 -24.90
N ALA A 50 -0.55 -31.97 -24.98
CA ALA A 50 0.54 -32.41 -24.10
C ALA A 50 1.82 -31.58 -24.27
N LEU A 51 2.08 -31.00 -25.44
CA LEU A 51 3.18 -30.07 -25.67
C LEU A 51 2.89 -28.65 -25.16
N LEU A 52 1.61 -28.23 -25.13
CA LEU A 52 1.22 -26.92 -24.62
C LEU A 52 1.25 -26.86 -23.09
N VAL A 53 0.98 -27.98 -22.41
CA VAL A 53 0.98 -28.03 -20.94
C VAL A 53 2.32 -27.64 -20.33
N PRO A 54 3.48 -28.19 -20.76
CA PRO A 54 4.79 -27.75 -20.25
C PRO A 54 5.07 -26.28 -20.52
N LEU A 55 4.64 -25.76 -21.67
CA LEU A 55 4.78 -24.34 -21.99
C LEU A 55 3.95 -23.48 -21.04
N LEU A 56 2.70 -23.85 -20.80
CA LEU A 56 1.83 -23.13 -19.86
C LEU A 56 2.38 -23.19 -18.43
N VAL A 57 2.84 -24.36 -18.00
CA VAL A 57 3.50 -24.52 -16.68
C VAL A 57 4.76 -23.65 -16.59
N PHE A 58 5.56 -23.59 -17.65
CA PHE A 58 6.70 -22.71 -17.69
C PHE A 58 6.31 -21.24 -17.62
N MET A 59 5.29 -20.81 -18.40
CA MET A 59 4.79 -19.43 -18.35
C MET A 59 4.33 -19.05 -16.94
N VAL A 60 3.51 -19.88 -16.32
CA VAL A 60 3.00 -19.65 -14.96
C VAL A 60 4.14 -19.62 -13.94
N ALA A 61 5.03 -20.61 -13.97
CA ALA A 61 6.15 -20.68 -13.05
C ALA A 61 7.13 -19.50 -13.25
N PHE A 62 7.40 -19.11 -14.48
CA PHE A 62 8.26 -17.98 -14.80
C PHE A 62 7.61 -16.66 -14.33
N SER A 63 6.33 -16.46 -14.66
CA SER A 63 5.59 -15.27 -14.23
C SER A 63 5.49 -15.16 -12.71
N TYR A 64 5.28 -16.27 -12.02
CA TYR A 64 5.26 -16.32 -10.55
C TYR A 64 6.61 -15.97 -9.92
N ASN A 65 7.73 -16.47 -10.52
CA ASN A 65 9.07 -16.23 -9.97
C ASN A 65 9.65 -14.86 -10.33
N VAL A 66 9.27 -14.28 -11.47
CA VAL A 66 9.76 -12.95 -11.88
C VAL A 66 8.90 -11.85 -11.28
N ASP A 67 7.57 -12.03 -11.33
CA ASP A 67 6.55 -11.19 -10.68
C ASP A 67 6.81 -9.68 -10.83
N CYS A 68 6.92 -9.22 -12.07
CA CYS A 68 7.32 -7.84 -12.40
C CYS A 68 6.40 -6.75 -11.80
N SER A 69 5.18 -7.12 -11.43
CA SER A 69 4.20 -6.23 -10.80
C SER A 69 4.06 -6.44 -9.29
N GLY A 70 4.85 -7.36 -8.70
CA GLY A 70 4.81 -7.64 -7.26
C GLY A 70 3.51 -8.28 -6.75
N LEU A 71 2.71 -8.91 -7.64
CA LEU A 71 1.40 -9.48 -7.27
C LEU A 71 1.47 -10.72 -6.37
N PHE A 72 2.61 -11.44 -6.37
CA PHE A 72 2.75 -12.74 -5.71
C PHE A 72 3.93 -12.84 -4.75
N GLN A 73 5.05 -12.19 -5.02
CA GLN A 73 6.30 -12.32 -4.25
C GLN A 73 6.91 -10.99 -3.81
N GLY A 74 6.31 -9.88 -4.19
CA GLY A 74 6.88 -8.55 -4.00
C GLY A 74 8.05 -8.26 -4.96
N ALA A 75 8.29 -7.01 -5.26
CA ALA A 75 9.33 -6.60 -6.20
C ALA A 75 10.73 -6.76 -5.58
N LEU A 76 11.75 -6.98 -6.42
CA LEU A 76 13.15 -7.13 -5.99
C LEU A 76 13.72 -5.88 -5.31
N ALA A 77 13.24 -4.71 -5.69
CA ALA A 77 13.73 -3.45 -5.17
C ALA A 77 13.35 -3.17 -3.70
N PRO A 78 12.11 -3.39 -3.23
CA PRO A 78 11.78 -3.30 -1.80
C PRO A 78 12.64 -4.23 -0.95
N ARG A 79 12.90 -5.44 -1.43
CA ARG A 79 13.77 -6.39 -0.72
C ARG A 79 15.20 -5.85 -0.57
N ARG A 80 15.76 -5.24 -1.62
CA ARG A 80 17.08 -4.62 -1.54
C ARG A 80 17.12 -3.48 -0.51
N ILE A 81 16.08 -2.66 -0.47
CA ILE A 81 15.95 -1.58 0.50
C ILE A 81 15.93 -2.15 1.93
N VAL A 82 15.06 -3.15 2.18
CA VAL A 82 14.93 -3.78 3.50
C VAL A 82 16.22 -4.46 3.94
N ASP A 83 16.90 -5.17 3.03
CA ASP A 83 18.20 -5.80 3.32
C ASP A 83 19.25 -4.78 3.78
N LEU A 84 19.27 -3.59 3.16
CA LEU A 84 20.18 -2.51 3.55
C LEU A 84 19.78 -1.88 4.89
N MET A 85 18.47 -1.62 5.09
CA MET A 85 17.96 -1.06 6.34
C MET A 85 18.23 -1.99 7.53
N LEU A 86 18.04 -3.30 7.37
CA LEU A 86 18.34 -4.30 8.41
C LEU A 86 19.82 -4.40 8.73
N GLN A 87 20.70 -3.98 7.82
CA GLN A 87 22.13 -3.83 8.07
C GLN A 87 22.51 -2.48 8.71
N GLY A 88 21.52 -1.60 8.94
CA GLY A 88 21.70 -0.29 9.54
C GLY A 88 22.09 0.83 8.57
N TYR A 89 21.90 0.63 7.27
CA TYR A 89 22.18 1.64 6.26
C TYR A 89 20.96 2.50 5.93
N ASP A 90 21.19 3.78 5.75
CA ASP A 90 20.27 4.68 5.06
C ASP A 90 20.36 4.42 3.54
N VAL A 91 19.23 4.46 2.83
CA VAL A 91 19.12 4.05 1.43
C VAL A 91 18.70 5.21 0.54
N THR A 92 19.44 5.41 -0.57
CA THR A 92 19.19 6.47 -1.56
C THR A 92 18.05 6.13 -2.53
N ASN A 93 17.57 7.15 -3.26
CA ASN A 93 16.63 7.02 -4.38
C ASN A 93 15.26 6.44 -3.99
N PHE A 94 14.78 6.74 -2.80
CA PHE A 94 13.57 6.15 -2.26
C PHE A 94 12.26 6.64 -2.94
N ASP A 95 12.29 7.69 -3.75
CA ASP A 95 11.10 8.36 -4.31
C ASP A 95 10.19 7.47 -5.19
N GLN A 96 10.73 6.37 -5.70
CA GLN A 96 10.06 5.51 -6.69
C GLN A 96 9.46 4.24 -6.06
N MET A 97 9.33 4.21 -4.73
CA MET A 97 8.94 2.99 -4.03
C MET A 97 7.59 3.11 -3.34
N ASP A 98 6.82 2.03 -3.38
CA ASP A 98 5.68 1.86 -2.48
C ASP A 98 6.17 1.37 -1.11
N GLU A 99 6.00 2.20 -0.08
CA GLU A 99 6.41 1.86 1.29
C GLU A 99 5.68 0.62 1.83
N ARG A 100 4.50 0.27 1.32
CA ARG A 100 3.71 -0.89 1.77
C ARG A 100 4.50 -2.19 1.69
N GLU A 101 5.21 -2.39 0.57
CA GLU A 101 6.05 -3.57 0.38
C GLU A 101 7.28 -3.53 1.31
N VAL A 102 7.89 -2.37 1.49
CA VAL A 102 9.03 -2.20 2.43
C VAL A 102 8.58 -2.53 3.86
N VAL A 103 7.45 -1.99 4.30
CA VAL A 103 6.88 -2.26 5.63
C VAL A 103 6.56 -3.75 5.82
N GLN A 104 5.98 -4.39 4.82
CA GLN A 104 5.65 -5.82 4.85
C GLN A 104 6.90 -6.69 4.97
N LEU A 105 7.90 -6.46 4.12
CA LEU A 105 9.15 -7.21 4.13
C LEU A 105 9.94 -6.96 5.42
N PHE A 106 9.96 -5.73 5.91
CA PHE A 106 10.58 -5.44 7.20
C PHE A 106 9.91 -6.22 8.33
N ALA A 107 8.58 -6.19 8.43
CA ALA A 107 7.85 -6.95 9.44
C ALA A 107 8.14 -8.46 9.38
N GLN A 108 8.34 -8.99 8.17
CA GLN A 108 8.69 -10.39 7.95
C GLN A 108 10.13 -10.72 8.35
N ASP A 109 11.10 -9.88 7.98
CA ASP A 109 12.52 -10.22 7.98
C ASP A 109 13.30 -9.67 9.19
N VAL A 110 12.77 -8.65 9.90
CA VAL A 110 13.43 -8.14 11.11
C VAL A 110 13.62 -9.28 12.13
N ALA A 111 14.84 -9.41 12.68
CA ALA A 111 15.17 -10.51 13.58
C ALA A 111 14.48 -10.41 14.95
N GLU A 112 14.42 -9.18 15.49
CA GLU A 112 13.81 -8.87 16.79
C GLU A 112 12.79 -7.75 16.61
N ALA A 113 11.72 -7.80 17.40
CA ALA A 113 10.70 -6.76 17.40
C ALA A 113 11.30 -5.40 17.79
N PRO A 114 11.09 -4.32 17.01
CA PRO A 114 11.34 -2.98 17.51
C PRO A 114 10.52 -2.75 18.79
N GLN A 115 11.12 -2.09 19.78
CA GLN A 115 10.37 -1.75 20.99
C GLN A 115 9.25 -0.76 20.70
N VAL A 116 9.49 0.15 19.76
CA VAL A 116 8.54 1.17 19.35
C VAL A 116 8.35 1.12 17.84
N ILE A 117 7.11 1.15 17.39
CA ILE A 117 6.79 1.38 15.97
C ILE A 117 5.93 2.62 15.81
N GLY A 118 6.07 3.30 14.69
CA GLY A 118 5.22 4.40 14.25
C GLY A 118 4.37 3.97 13.06
N ILE A 119 3.06 4.20 13.07
CA ILE A 119 2.16 4.00 11.93
C ILE A 119 1.42 5.29 11.59
N GLY A 120 1.00 5.43 10.36
CA GLY A 120 0.29 6.59 9.84
C GLY A 120 0.60 6.82 8.37
N SER A 121 0.11 7.93 7.82
CA SER A 121 0.39 8.36 6.46
C SER A 121 1.79 9.01 6.32
N SER A 122 2.04 9.70 5.22
CA SER A 122 3.26 10.50 5.03
C SER A 122 3.55 11.48 6.18
N ARG A 123 2.55 11.79 7.01
CA ARG A 123 2.66 12.70 8.16
C ARG A 123 3.42 12.09 9.34
N VAL A 124 3.57 10.76 9.40
CA VAL A 124 4.41 10.08 10.40
C VAL A 124 5.86 9.91 9.94
N LEU A 125 6.15 10.03 8.64
CA LEU A 125 7.47 9.71 8.07
C LEU A 125 8.63 10.53 8.65
N GLN A 126 8.33 11.66 9.29
CA GLN A 126 9.33 12.53 9.95
C GLN A 126 9.57 12.19 11.43
N PHE A 127 8.87 11.20 11.97
CA PHE A 127 9.19 10.66 13.29
C PHE A 127 10.43 9.77 13.16
N THR A 128 11.54 10.25 13.67
CA THR A 128 12.82 9.54 13.71
C THR A 128 13.05 8.89 15.06
N SER A 129 13.96 7.93 15.15
CA SER A 129 14.41 7.34 16.42
C SER A 129 14.83 8.39 17.44
N GLU A 130 15.46 9.47 16.99
CA GLU A 130 15.87 10.60 17.84
C GLU A 130 14.68 11.36 18.43
N ILE A 131 13.69 11.73 17.59
CA ILE A 131 12.46 12.44 18.03
C ILE A 131 11.62 11.55 18.95
N VAL A 132 11.53 10.27 18.62
CA VAL A 132 10.81 9.28 19.41
C VAL A 132 11.53 8.99 20.73
N GLY A 133 12.84 9.15 20.77
CA GLY A 133 13.67 8.89 21.94
C GLY A 133 13.87 7.40 22.20
N SER A 134 13.99 6.59 21.14
CA SER A 134 14.23 5.16 21.22
C SER A 134 15.12 4.68 20.08
N ASP A 135 16.26 4.07 20.40
CA ASP A 135 17.16 3.46 19.43
C ASP A 135 16.54 2.17 18.80
N SER A 136 15.52 1.61 19.44
CA SER A 136 14.75 0.47 18.94
C SER A 136 13.38 0.93 18.41
N PHE A 137 13.41 1.94 17.56
CA PHE A 137 12.24 2.47 16.87
C PHE A 137 12.27 2.08 15.38
N PHE A 138 11.09 1.81 14.83
CA PHE A 138 10.93 1.67 13.39
C PHE A 138 9.66 2.39 12.90
N ASN A 139 9.84 3.25 11.91
CA ASN A 139 8.76 3.98 11.28
C ASN A 139 8.13 3.12 10.15
N MET A 140 6.90 2.66 10.37
CA MET A 140 6.09 1.89 9.43
C MET A 140 5.08 2.77 8.68
N GLY A 141 5.34 4.08 8.61
CA GLY A 141 4.51 5.02 7.86
C GLY A 141 4.51 4.72 6.37
N VAL A 142 3.39 4.99 5.73
CA VAL A 142 3.15 4.76 4.31
C VAL A 142 2.53 6.00 3.67
N THR A 143 3.12 6.50 2.60
CA THR A 143 2.59 7.66 1.87
C THR A 143 1.18 7.36 1.37
N GLY A 144 0.22 8.24 1.69
CA GLY A 144 -1.20 8.05 1.37
C GLY A 144 -1.86 6.89 2.13
N ALA A 145 -1.32 6.51 3.30
CA ALA A 145 -1.93 5.45 4.11
C ALA A 145 -3.36 5.77 4.50
N ASP A 146 -4.21 4.79 4.38
CA ASP A 146 -5.56 4.79 4.96
C ASP A 146 -5.62 3.93 6.24
N VAL A 147 -6.81 3.72 6.78
CA VAL A 147 -7.01 2.94 8.00
C VAL A 147 -6.52 1.50 7.85
N ARG A 148 -6.61 0.94 6.64
CA ARG A 148 -6.22 -0.44 6.34
C ARG A 148 -4.72 -0.61 6.47
N ASP A 149 -3.94 0.30 5.87
CA ASP A 149 -2.47 0.31 5.99
C ASP A 149 -2.03 0.43 7.44
N CYS A 150 -2.64 1.37 8.18
CA CYS A 150 -2.29 1.60 9.58
C CYS A 150 -2.51 0.36 10.46
N MET A 151 -3.70 -0.22 10.39
CA MET A 151 -4.04 -1.35 11.26
C MET A 151 -3.33 -2.65 10.84
N THR A 152 -3.22 -2.91 9.53
CA THR A 152 -2.54 -4.13 9.04
C THR A 152 -1.03 -4.09 9.25
N SER A 153 -0.40 -2.92 9.23
CA SER A 153 1.04 -2.79 9.55
C SER A 153 1.35 -3.29 10.96
N TYR A 154 0.56 -2.91 11.96
CA TYR A 154 0.68 -3.44 13.31
C TYR A 154 0.34 -4.94 13.37
N TYR A 155 -0.75 -5.36 12.72
CA TYR A 155 -1.18 -6.76 12.69
C TYR A 155 -0.11 -7.68 12.09
N LYS A 156 0.55 -7.26 11.01
CA LYS A 156 1.69 -7.98 10.41
C LYS A 156 2.82 -8.21 11.44
N MET A 157 3.17 -7.20 12.23
CA MET A 157 4.19 -7.38 13.28
C MET A 157 3.78 -8.45 14.30
N VAL A 158 2.52 -8.42 14.72
CA VAL A 158 1.99 -9.42 15.69
C VAL A 158 1.97 -10.82 15.09
N THR A 159 1.52 -10.98 13.84
CA THR A 159 1.44 -12.30 13.17
C THR A 159 2.81 -12.94 12.94
N TYR A 160 3.84 -12.13 12.73
CA TYR A 160 5.23 -12.61 12.67
C TYR A 160 5.88 -12.80 14.05
N GLY A 161 5.11 -12.69 15.14
CA GLY A 161 5.62 -12.85 16.52
C GLY A 161 6.53 -11.72 17.00
N LYS A 162 6.40 -10.53 16.42
CA LYS A 162 7.25 -9.36 16.65
C LYS A 162 6.45 -8.20 17.21
N THR A 163 5.67 -8.47 18.25
CA THR A 163 4.80 -7.49 18.91
C THR A 163 5.62 -6.36 19.54
N PRO A 164 5.41 -5.08 19.14
CA PRO A 164 6.10 -3.96 19.75
C PRO A 164 5.56 -3.65 21.15
N GLN A 165 6.38 -3.04 22.00
CA GLN A 165 5.96 -2.59 23.34
C GLN A 165 5.14 -1.30 23.26
N VAL A 166 5.46 -0.44 22.29
CA VAL A 166 4.78 0.85 22.09
C VAL A 166 4.42 1.01 20.61
N LEU A 167 3.20 1.45 20.39
CA LEU A 167 2.68 1.87 19.07
C LEU A 167 2.40 3.36 19.11
N ILE A 168 3.07 4.12 18.27
CA ILE A 168 2.73 5.52 17.98
C ILE A 168 1.84 5.52 16.74
N TRP A 169 0.62 6.03 16.83
CA TRP A 169 -0.23 6.23 15.67
C TRP A 169 -0.40 7.73 15.40
N SER A 170 0.27 8.22 14.35
CA SER A 170 -0.04 9.54 13.79
C SER A 170 -1.36 9.43 13.06
N LEU A 171 -2.41 9.83 13.76
CA LEU A 171 -3.79 9.59 13.37
C LEU A 171 -4.25 10.66 12.40
N ASP A 172 -4.68 10.25 11.23
CA ASP A 172 -5.21 11.12 10.20
C ASP A 172 -6.74 11.12 10.24
N PRO A 173 -7.40 12.26 9.90
CA PRO A 173 -8.85 12.36 10.02
C PRO A 173 -9.62 11.40 9.11
N TRP A 174 -9.11 11.06 7.93
CA TRP A 174 -9.77 10.12 7.00
C TRP A 174 -9.86 8.68 7.50
N VAL A 175 -9.14 8.32 8.57
CA VAL A 175 -9.28 7.02 9.25
C VAL A 175 -10.72 6.74 9.66
N PHE A 176 -11.49 7.79 9.96
CA PHE A 176 -12.88 7.70 10.39
C PHE A 176 -13.90 7.92 9.27
N TYR A 177 -13.42 8.04 8.03
CA TYR A 177 -14.30 8.20 6.86
C TYR A 177 -14.52 6.85 6.19
N GLY A 178 -15.74 6.31 6.27
CA GLY A 178 -16.08 4.98 5.76
C GLY A 178 -16.40 4.94 4.24
N SER A 179 -16.02 5.98 3.49
CA SER A 179 -16.24 6.03 2.04
C SER A 179 -15.04 5.48 1.29
N GLU A 180 -15.28 4.89 0.10
CA GLU A 180 -14.21 4.50 -0.83
C GLU A 180 -13.27 5.65 -1.20
N ALA A 181 -13.74 6.91 -1.11
CA ALA A 181 -12.88 8.09 -1.32
C ALA A 181 -11.72 8.20 -0.32
N ALA A 182 -11.86 7.59 0.87
CA ALA A 182 -10.81 7.53 1.89
C ALA A 182 -9.85 6.35 1.71
N PHE A 183 -10.12 5.46 0.75
CA PHE A 183 -9.40 4.21 0.58
C PHE A 183 -8.44 4.27 -0.60
N ASP A 184 -7.20 3.86 -0.37
CA ASP A 184 -6.18 3.73 -1.41
C ASP A 184 -6.25 2.33 -2.02
N GLU A 185 -6.35 2.22 -3.34
CA GLU A 185 -6.44 0.94 -4.05
C GLU A 185 -5.23 0.01 -3.83
N ARG A 186 -4.09 0.57 -3.40
CA ARG A 186 -2.86 -0.18 -3.10
C ARG A 186 -2.87 -0.84 -1.73
N ALA A 187 -3.80 -0.45 -0.83
CA ALA A 187 -3.90 -1.04 0.50
C ALA A 187 -4.43 -2.48 0.43
N ASP A 188 -3.92 -3.34 1.31
CA ASP A 188 -4.30 -4.76 1.40
C ASP A 188 -5.68 -4.90 2.07
N ALA A 189 -6.72 -4.74 1.24
CA ALA A 189 -8.10 -4.79 1.69
C ALA A 189 -8.51 -6.18 2.20
N GLU A 190 -7.95 -7.26 1.63
CA GLU A 190 -8.24 -8.64 2.05
C GLU A 190 -7.69 -8.91 3.45
N LEU A 191 -6.43 -8.55 3.70
CA LEU A 191 -5.83 -8.69 5.03
C LEU A 191 -6.54 -7.83 6.08
N TYR A 192 -6.98 -6.63 5.69
CA TYR A 192 -7.72 -5.76 6.58
C TYR A 192 -9.08 -6.35 6.97
N ASP A 193 -9.84 -6.88 6.00
CA ASP A 193 -11.10 -7.54 6.24
C ASP A 193 -10.94 -8.79 7.12
N GLU A 194 -9.94 -9.63 6.81
CA GLU A 194 -9.58 -10.78 7.65
C GLU A 194 -9.30 -10.35 9.09
N PHE A 195 -8.53 -9.27 9.26
CA PHE A 195 -8.19 -8.75 10.56
C PHE A 195 -9.42 -8.23 11.32
N LEU A 196 -10.28 -7.43 10.65
CA LEU A 196 -11.51 -6.92 11.25
C LEU A 196 -12.44 -8.04 11.69
N THR A 197 -12.74 -8.99 10.79
CA THR A 197 -13.74 -10.02 11.03
C THR A 197 -13.24 -11.12 11.96
N ASN A 198 -12.07 -11.68 11.70
CA ASN A 198 -11.58 -12.85 12.42
C ASN A 198 -10.86 -12.52 13.73
N VAL A 199 -10.31 -11.31 13.86
CA VAL A 199 -9.52 -10.92 15.04
C VAL A 199 -10.22 -9.86 15.88
N LEU A 200 -10.74 -8.80 15.24
CA LEU A 200 -11.39 -7.70 15.95
C LEU A 200 -12.89 -7.95 16.19
N GLY A 201 -13.52 -8.86 15.47
CA GLY A 201 -14.95 -9.16 15.57
C GLY A 201 -15.86 -8.03 15.06
N VAL A 202 -15.38 -7.26 14.07
CA VAL A 202 -16.12 -6.18 13.40
C VAL A 202 -16.58 -6.69 12.05
N GLU A 203 -17.89 -6.66 11.80
CA GLU A 203 -18.45 -7.04 10.51
C GLU A 203 -18.16 -5.99 9.44
N THR A 204 -17.84 -6.43 8.22
CA THR A 204 -17.59 -5.57 7.07
C THR A 204 -18.44 -6.02 5.88
N ASP A 205 -18.66 -5.10 4.95
CA ASP A 205 -19.33 -5.39 3.67
C ASP A 205 -18.31 -5.73 2.56
N TYR A 206 -17.06 -6.04 2.92
CA TYR A 206 -16.01 -6.34 1.96
C TYR A 206 -16.30 -7.66 1.23
N GLU A 207 -16.30 -7.59 -0.09
CA GLU A 207 -16.34 -8.77 -0.96
C GLU A 207 -14.91 -9.05 -1.47
N ALA A 208 -14.32 -10.16 -1.00
CA ALA A 208 -12.99 -10.55 -1.43
C ALA A 208 -12.93 -10.73 -2.95
N PRO A 209 -11.87 -10.22 -3.63
CA PRO A 209 -11.65 -10.50 -5.04
C PRO A 209 -11.61 -12.00 -5.31
N ASP A 210 -12.10 -12.42 -6.49
CA ASP A 210 -12.03 -13.82 -6.87
C ASP A 210 -10.57 -14.23 -7.03
N GLN A 211 -10.05 -15.00 -6.07
CA GLN A 211 -8.69 -15.55 -6.09
C GLN A 211 -8.36 -16.24 -7.41
N VAL A 212 -9.38 -16.81 -8.08
CA VAL A 212 -9.21 -17.44 -9.39
C VAL A 212 -8.80 -16.42 -10.45
N GLU A 213 -9.31 -15.18 -10.40
CA GLU A 213 -8.93 -14.13 -11.33
C GLU A 213 -7.45 -13.73 -11.16
N LEU A 214 -6.99 -13.58 -9.91
CA LEU A 214 -5.58 -13.30 -9.62
C LEU A 214 -4.66 -14.40 -10.19
N TRP A 215 -4.98 -15.68 -9.95
CA TRP A 215 -4.20 -16.79 -10.49
C TRP A 215 -4.29 -16.91 -12.02
N LYS A 216 -5.37 -16.45 -12.64
CA LYS A 216 -5.47 -16.37 -14.10
C LYS A 216 -4.46 -15.40 -14.71
N ALA A 217 -4.12 -14.31 -14.03
CA ALA A 217 -3.12 -13.34 -14.48
C ALA A 217 -1.78 -14.00 -14.79
N LEU A 218 -1.35 -15.01 -14.02
CA LEU A 218 -0.10 -15.76 -14.28
C LEU A 218 -0.09 -16.49 -15.63
N ALA A 219 -1.26 -16.87 -16.15
CA ALA A 219 -1.41 -17.54 -17.43
C ALA A 219 -1.67 -16.58 -18.58
N GLU A 220 -1.80 -15.28 -18.31
CA GLU A 220 -2.02 -14.27 -19.36
C GLU A 220 -0.75 -14.01 -20.16
N PRO A 221 -0.83 -14.06 -21.50
CA PRO A 221 0.33 -13.81 -22.37
C PRO A 221 0.93 -12.40 -22.17
N ALA A 222 0.10 -11.39 -21.90
CA ALA A 222 0.56 -10.03 -21.67
C ALA A 222 1.39 -9.92 -20.38
N TYR A 223 0.93 -10.53 -19.29
CA TYR A 223 1.67 -10.59 -18.04
C TYR A 223 2.99 -11.36 -18.18
N PHE A 224 2.96 -12.51 -18.87
CA PHE A 224 4.18 -13.27 -19.18
C PHE A 224 5.16 -12.45 -19.99
N GLN A 225 4.71 -11.73 -21.03
CA GLN A 225 5.58 -10.86 -21.83
C GLN A 225 6.19 -9.74 -20.97
N GLY A 226 5.40 -9.09 -20.14
CA GLY A 226 5.90 -8.10 -19.18
C GLY A 226 7.00 -8.66 -18.26
N ASN A 227 6.79 -9.87 -17.72
CA ASN A 227 7.80 -10.57 -16.93
C ASN A 227 9.06 -10.92 -17.71
N VAL A 228 8.94 -11.32 -18.97
CA VAL A 228 10.10 -11.60 -19.85
C VAL A 228 10.89 -10.31 -20.10
N ASP A 229 10.22 -9.23 -20.45
CA ASP A 229 10.84 -7.92 -20.69
C ASP A 229 11.54 -7.41 -19.43
N TYR A 230 10.86 -7.50 -18.28
CA TYR A 230 11.43 -7.16 -16.98
C TYR A 230 12.67 -7.99 -16.65
N TYR A 231 12.60 -9.31 -16.81
CA TYR A 231 13.71 -10.22 -16.52
C TYR A 231 14.95 -9.91 -17.38
N PHE A 232 14.77 -9.70 -18.69
CA PHE A 232 15.90 -9.40 -19.57
C PHE A 232 16.46 -7.99 -19.38
N LYS A 233 15.60 -7.01 -19.04
CA LYS A 233 16.00 -5.64 -18.75
C LYS A 233 16.77 -5.57 -17.44
N ASN A 234 16.35 -6.31 -16.41
CA ASN A 234 16.89 -6.25 -15.06
C ASN A 234 17.78 -7.46 -14.72
N ARG A 235 18.19 -8.24 -15.69
CA ARG A 235 19.02 -9.43 -15.48
C ARG A 235 20.37 -9.11 -14.86
N GLY A 236 20.49 -9.44 -13.57
CA GLY A 236 21.70 -9.19 -12.78
C GLY A 236 21.77 -7.81 -12.13
N GLN A 237 20.68 -7.04 -12.17
CA GLN A 237 20.55 -5.76 -11.50
C GLN A 237 19.24 -5.76 -10.70
N SER A 238 19.30 -5.35 -9.46
CA SER A 238 18.12 -5.03 -8.63
C SER A 238 17.66 -3.58 -8.90
N THR A 239 17.61 -3.18 -10.17
CA THR A 239 17.36 -1.80 -10.57
C THR A 239 15.95 -1.63 -11.10
N ILE A 240 15.22 -0.68 -10.51
CA ILE A 240 14.07 -0.02 -11.13
C ILE A 240 14.60 0.99 -12.13
N THR A 241 13.84 1.33 -13.16
CA THR A 241 14.21 2.42 -14.05
C THR A 241 13.30 3.62 -13.82
N ASP A 242 13.89 4.82 -13.92
CA ASP A 242 13.16 6.08 -13.92
C ASP A 242 12.29 6.22 -15.21
N GLU A 243 11.55 7.32 -15.32
CA GLU A 243 10.69 7.64 -16.46
C GLU A 243 11.48 7.69 -17.79
N ASP A 244 12.76 8.05 -17.74
CA ASP A 244 13.67 8.12 -18.89
C ASP A 244 14.30 6.75 -19.23
N GLY A 245 14.04 5.72 -18.41
CA GLY A 245 14.57 4.38 -18.60
C GLY A 245 15.97 4.14 -18.04
N ASN A 246 16.51 5.07 -17.23
CA ASN A 246 17.79 4.88 -16.54
C ASN A 246 17.59 4.00 -15.29
N PRO A 247 18.54 3.10 -14.98
CA PRO A 247 18.45 2.28 -13.78
C PRO A 247 18.52 3.16 -12.51
N ILE A 248 17.62 2.89 -11.56
CA ILE A 248 17.65 3.45 -10.22
C ILE A 248 18.34 2.44 -9.31
N ASP A 249 19.47 2.81 -8.75
CA ASP A 249 20.22 1.97 -7.82
C ASP A 249 19.88 2.34 -6.37
N PHE A 250 19.40 1.36 -5.60
CA PHE A 250 19.24 1.49 -4.15
C PHE A 250 20.53 1.08 -3.48
N ASN A 251 21.26 2.08 -3.01
CA ASN A 251 22.55 1.90 -2.37
C ASN A 251 22.56 2.55 -0.98
N PRO A 252 23.49 2.13 -0.10
CA PRO A 252 23.79 2.91 1.08
C PRO A 252 24.11 4.36 0.73
N VAL A 253 23.64 5.28 1.56
CA VAL A 253 23.98 6.70 1.40
C VAL A 253 25.48 6.87 1.58
N GLU A 254 26.14 7.47 0.59
CA GLU A 254 27.54 7.85 0.66
C GLU A 254 27.68 9.33 1.01
N GLY A 255 28.53 9.64 1.98
CA GLY A 255 28.77 11.01 2.44
C GLY A 255 27.72 11.53 3.42
N ASP A 256 27.51 12.84 3.44
CA ASP A 256 26.55 13.48 4.33
C ASP A 256 25.10 13.30 3.83
N PRO A 257 24.23 12.62 4.58
CA PRO A 257 22.83 12.44 4.18
C PRO A 257 22.07 13.77 4.05
N MET A 258 22.54 14.83 4.68
CA MET A 258 21.89 16.15 4.64
C MET A 258 22.04 16.87 3.29
N HIS A 259 22.96 16.44 2.43
CA HIS A 259 23.22 17.05 1.12
C HIS A 259 22.84 16.17 -0.06
N GLN A 260 21.88 15.26 0.13
CA GLN A 260 21.39 14.41 -0.95
C GLN A 260 20.33 15.12 -1.80
N THR A 261 20.33 14.81 -3.10
CA THR A 261 19.39 15.37 -4.09
C THR A 261 18.11 14.54 -4.26
N THR A 262 18.06 13.36 -3.64
CA THR A 262 16.91 12.44 -3.65
C THR A 262 16.49 12.13 -2.22
N ASN A 263 15.22 11.70 -2.03
CA ASN A 263 14.78 11.27 -0.72
C ASN A 263 15.55 10.03 -0.25
N ILE A 264 15.74 9.95 1.04
CA ILE A 264 16.45 8.86 1.72
C ILE A 264 15.48 8.12 2.63
N LYS A 265 15.45 6.80 2.52
CA LYS A 265 14.84 5.94 3.54
C LYS A 265 15.89 5.62 4.58
N ARG A 266 15.68 6.09 5.81
CA ARG A 266 16.61 5.84 6.92
C ARG A 266 16.47 4.41 7.44
N ALA A 267 17.51 3.93 8.09
CA ALA A 267 17.53 2.61 8.72
C ALA A 267 16.41 2.42 9.75
N ASP A 268 15.97 3.49 10.40
CA ASP A 268 14.83 3.48 11.34
C ASP A 268 13.45 3.59 10.66
N GLY A 269 13.40 3.49 9.34
CA GLY A 269 12.15 3.55 8.56
C GLY A 269 11.62 4.96 8.31
N SER A 270 12.20 6.01 8.91
CA SER A 270 11.83 7.40 8.63
C SER A 270 12.32 7.85 7.25
N VAL A 271 11.82 8.97 6.76
CA VAL A 271 12.22 9.55 5.47
C VAL A 271 12.92 10.88 5.71
N LEU A 272 14.11 11.02 5.17
CA LEU A 272 14.77 12.31 5.05
C LEU A 272 14.55 12.83 3.63
N TYR A 273 13.77 13.88 3.51
CA TYR A 273 13.54 14.52 2.22
C TYR A 273 14.81 15.18 1.68
N PHE A 274 14.95 15.30 0.37
CA PHE A 274 16.10 15.90 -0.27
C PHE A 274 16.31 17.37 0.15
N GLU A 275 17.55 17.86 0.06
CA GLU A 275 17.97 19.15 0.62
C GLU A 275 17.12 20.31 0.13
N GLU A 276 16.89 20.44 -1.17
CA GLU A 276 16.12 21.54 -1.76
C GLU A 276 14.69 21.63 -1.19
N PHE A 277 14.05 20.48 -0.94
CA PHE A 277 12.71 20.43 -0.34
C PHE A 277 12.72 20.81 1.15
N ARG A 278 13.75 20.40 1.89
CA ARG A 278 13.87 20.69 3.32
C ARG A 278 14.20 22.14 3.61
N GLU A 279 15.07 22.74 2.75
CA GLU A 279 15.64 24.08 2.95
C GLU A 279 14.86 25.18 2.22
N ARG A 280 13.66 24.85 1.72
CA ARG A 280 12.87 25.84 0.98
C ARG A 280 12.45 27.01 1.90
N PRO A 281 12.39 28.24 1.34
CA PRO A 281 12.03 29.43 2.08
C PRO A 281 10.53 29.44 2.45
N VAL A 282 10.18 30.20 3.47
CA VAL A 282 8.80 30.26 4.01
C VAL A 282 7.76 30.68 2.97
N ASP A 283 8.09 31.60 2.07
CA ASP A 283 7.19 32.03 1.00
C ASP A 283 6.81 30.88 0.05
N GLN A 284 7.71 29.94 -0.20
CA GLN A 284 7.41 28.73 -0.96
C GLN A 284 6.55 27.76 -0.16
N ILE A 285 6.80 27.60 1.14
CA ILE A 285 5.95 26.78 2.03
C ILE A 285 4.52 27.34 2.03
N LEU A 286 4.36 28.64 2.14
CA LEU A 286 3.06 29.31 2.08
C LEU A 286 2.36 29.13 0.72
N ALA A 287 3.10 29.19 -0.38
CA ALA A 287 2.56 28.96 -1.72
C ALA A 287 2.04 27.52 -1.87
N ASP A 288 2.77 26.55 -1.35
CA ASP A 288 2.35 25.13 -1.37
C ASP A 288 1.15 24.88 -0.45
N ALA A 289 1.11 25.52 0.72
CA ALA A 289 -0.05 25.45 1.61
C ALA A 289 -1.31 26.04 0.96
N ALA A 290 -1.16 27.14 0.21
CA ALA A 290 -2.24 27.74 -0.57
C ALA A 290 -2.70 26.81 -1.72
N ALA A 291 -1.76 26.16 -2.41
CA ALA A 291 -2.08 25.19 -3.45
C ALA A 291 -2.79 23.94 -2.87
N ALA A 292 -2.36 23.46 -1.71
CA ALA A 292 -3.00 22.35 -1.00
C ALA A 292 -4.45 22.67 -0.63
N SER A 293 -4.75 23.93 -0.24
CA SER A 293 -6.12 24.38 0.05
C SER A 293 -7.06 24.18 -1.13
N ALA A 294 -6.60 24.47 -2.35
CA ALA A 294 -7.41 24.35 -3.56
C ALA A 294 -7.74 22.89 -3.93
N THR A 295 -6.95 21.92 -3.44
CA THR A 295 -7.09 20.50 -3.76
C THR A 295 -7.47 19.65 -2.54
N PHE A 296 -7.83 20.26 -1.43
CA PHE A 296 -8.06 19.59 -0.15
C PHE A 296 -9.08 18.45 -0.22
N ASN A 297 -10.15 18.62 -0.99
CA ASN A 297 -11.16 17.57 -1.17
C ASN A 297 -10.64 16.30 -1.86
N SER A 298 -9.48 16.37 -2.54
CA SER A 298 -8.84 15.19 -3.15
C SER A 298 -7.94 14.41 -2.20
N VAL A 299 -7.76 14.87 -0.94
CA VAL A 299 -6.93 14.21 0.07
C VAL A 299 -7.82 13.31 0.93
N HIS A 300 -8.36 12.25 0.34
CA HIS A 300 -9.13 11.21 1.05
C HIS A 300 -10.36 11.70 1.85
N MET A 301 -10.81 12.94 1.66
CA MET A 301 -11.87 13.54 2.48
C MET A 301 -13.00 14.19 1.68
N GLU A 302 -13.12 13.87 0.38
CA GLU A 302 -14.24 14.38 -0.43
C GLU A 302 -15.57 13.84 0.09
N GLY A 303 -16.48 14.77 0.47
CA GLY A 303 -17.80 14.41 1.01
C GLY A 303 -17.77 13.86 2.45
N PHE A 304 -16.71 14.10 3.21
CA PHE A 304 -16.60 13.66 4.60
C PHE A 304 -17.50 14.51 5.53
N ASP A 305 -18.75 14.12 5.67
CA ASP A 305 -19.76 14.85 6.45
C ASP A 305 -19.90 14.35 7.90
N SER A 306 -19.63 13.07 8.15
CA SER A 306 -19.77 12.47 9.47
C SER A 306 -18.84 11.25 9.64
N LEU A 307 -18.52 10.95 10.90
CA LEU A 307 -17.75 9.77 11.24
C LEU A 307 -18.54 8.49 10.90
N SER A 308 -17.83 7.48 10.38
CA SER A 308 -18.37 6.16 10.16
C SER A 308 -18.44 5.36 11.46
N ASP A 309 -19.61 4.83 11.78
CA ASP A 309 -19.78 3.98 12.97
C ASP A 309 -18.90 2.72 12.88
N THR A 310 -18.78 2.13 11.69
CA THR A 310 -17.90 0.97 11.46
C THR A 310 -16.44 1.31 11.72
N GLN A 311 -15.96 2.46 11.24
CA GLN A 311 -14.57 2.87 11.47
C GLN A 311 -14.30 3.21 12.94
N CYS A 312 -15.26 3.84 13.62
CA CYS A 312 -15.16 4.07 15.08
C CYS A 312 -15.10 2.76 15.86
N GLN A 313 -15.92 1.77 15.50
CA GLN A 313 -15.89 0.44 16.12
C GLN A 313 -14.59 -0.30 15.83
N ALA A 314 -14.12 -0.26 14.58
CA ALA A 314 -12.84 -0.86 14.19
C ALA A 314 -11.67 -0.23 14.95
N PHE A 315 -11.67 1.10 15.08
CA PHE A 315 -10.65 1.82 15.85
C PHE A 315 -10.63 1.40 17.32
N ASP A 316 -11.78 1.36 17.99
CA ASP A 316 -11.88 0.93 19.40
C ASP A 316 -11.43 -0.53 19.56
N ALA A 317 -11.90 -1.42 18.70
CA ALA A 317 -11.51 -2.84 18.71
C ALA A 317 -10.00 -3.01 18.50
N PHE A 318 -9.41 -2.22 17.58
CA PHE A 318 -7.96 -2.22 17.32
C PHE A 318 -7.16 -1.75 18.56
N ILE A 319 -7.55 -0.66 19.21
CA ILE A 319 -6.88 -0.16 20.41
C ILE A 319 -6.93 -1.22 21.53
N ARG A 320 -8.09 -1.85 21.75
CA ARG A 320 -8.23 -2.94 22.72
C ARG A 320 -7.38 -4.15 22.36
N TYR A 321 -7.35 -4.51 21.08
CA TYR A 321 -6.51 -5.62 20.60
C TYR A 321 -5.03 -5.34 20.87
N ALA A 322 -4.51 -4.17 20.44
CA ALA A 322 -3.11 -3.81 20.66
C ALA A 322 -2.73 -3.85 22.14
N ARG A 323 -3.59 -3.32 23.02
CA ARG A 323 -3.40 -3.39 24.47
C ARG A 323 -3.43 -4.82 25.00
N SER A 324 -4.29 -5.69 24.46
CA SER A 324 -4.33 -7.12 24.85
C SER A 324 -3.06 -7.87 24.46
N GLN A 325 -2.35 -7.41 23.44
CA GLN A 325 -1.02 -7.92 23.05
C GLN A 325 0.13 -7.35 23.93
N GLY A 326 -0.18 -6.50 24.90
CA GLY A 326 0.79 -5.84 25.79
C GLY A 326 1.40 -4.56 25.22
N THR A 327 0.85 -4.02 24.14
CA THR A 327 1.33 -2.80 23.49
C THR A 327 0.69 -1.56 24.10
N THR A 328 1.50 -0.59 24.52
CA THR A 328 1.02 0.76 24.87
C THR A 328 0.77 1.54 23.58
N VAL A 329 -0.47 2.01 23.38
CA VAL A 329 -0.82 2.82 22.23
C VAL A 329 -0.75 4.31 22.59
N ILE A 330 -0.07 5.09 21.78
CA ILE A 330 0.06 6.54 21.85
C ILE A 330 -0.51 7.14 20.58
N LEU A 331 -1.50 8.00 20.70
CA LEU A 331 -2.07 8.73 19.56
C LEU A 331 -1.44 10.10 19.44
N VAL A 332 -1.19 10.49 18.19
CA VAL A 332 -0.63 11.80 17.86
C VAL A 332 -1.49 12.45 16.78
N LEU A 333 -1.95 13.66 17.02
CA LEU A 333 -2.64 14.49 16.03
C LEU A 333 -1.61 15.50 15.50
N SER A 334 -1.08 15.23 14.32
CA SER A 334 -0.14 16.16 13.68
C SER A 334 -0.88 17.41 13.19
N PRO A 335 -0.39 18.64 13.48
CA PRO A 335 -1.05 19.86 13.06
C PRO A 335 -1.05 20.00 11.54
N TRP A 336 -2.06 20.68 11.02
CA TRP A 336 -2.09 21.18 9.65
C TRP A 336 -1.41 22.54 9.61
N HIS A 337 -0.85 22.93 8.44
CA HIS A 337 -0.29 24.26 8.31
C HIS A 337 -1.36 25.33 8.61
N PRO A 338 -1.03 26.43 9.31
CA PRO A 338 -2.03 27.46 9.68
C PRO A 338 -2.88 27.94 8.52
N TYR A 339 -2.24 28.20 7.38
CA TYR A 339 -2.96 28.66 6.17
C TYR A 339 -4.03 27.65 5.71
N LEU A 340 -3.69 26.35 5.67
CA LEU A 340 -4.63 25.31 5.25
C LEU A 340 -5.73 25.12 6.29
N TYR A 341 -5.40 25.11 7.57
CA TYR A 341 -6.40 24.96 8.62
C TYR A 341 -7.39 26.13 8.64
N ASP A 342 -6.91 27.36 8.51
CA ASP A 342 -7.77 28.56 8.41
C ASP A 342 -8.67 28.51 7.17
N PHE A 343 -8.16 27.99 6.03
CA PHE A 343 -8.98 27.75 4.86
C PHE A 343 -10.15 26.79 5.14
N LEU A 344 -9.90 25.68 5.84
CA LEU A 344 -10.96 24.73 6.22
C LEU A 344 -12.04 25.40 7.09
N LEU A 345 -11.65 26.33 7.95
CA LEU A 345 -12.57 27.08 8.79
C LEU A 345 -13.45 28.07 8.01
N THR A 346 -13.08 28.44 6.77
CA THR A 346 -13.92 29.33 5.94
C THR A 346 -15.18 28.63 5.41
N GLU A 347 -15.11 27.28 5.23
CA GLU A 347 -16.22 26.47 4.73
C GLU A 347 -16.47 25.24 5.63
N PRO A 348 -16.80 25.47 6.92
CA PRO A 348 -16.87 24.40 7.90
C PRO A 348 -17.95 23.35 7.57
N ASP A 349 -18.97 23.72 6.83
CA ASP A 349 -20.02 22.80 6.39
C ASP A 349 -19.53 21.76 5.37
N LEU A 350 -18.53 22.09 4.57
CA LEU A 350 -17.89 21.15 3.64
C LEU A 350 -16.92 20.19 4.32
N HIS A 351 -16.48 20.52 5.54
CA HIS A 351 -15.44 19.81 6.26
C HIS A 351 -15.90 19.26 7.62
N LYS A 352 -17.21 18.99 7.76
CA LYS A 352 -17.82 18.58 9.03
C LYS A 352 -17.15 17.36 9.66
N GLY A 353 -16.89 16.32 8.87
CA GLY A 353 -16.25 15.11 9.36
C GLY A 353 -14.85 15.39 9.92
N PHE A 354 -14.05 16.18 9.22
CA PHE A 354 -12.72 16.57 9.69
C PHE A 354 -12.75 17.19 11.09
N PHE A 355 -13.63 18.17 11.32
CA PHE A 355 -13.72 18.83 12.62
C PHE A 355 -14.32 17.95 13.74
N GLN A 356 -15.13 16.95 13.39
CA GLN A 356 -15.67 16.00 14.34
C GLN A 356 -14.62 15.00 14.83
N VAL A 357 -13.61 14.67 14.01
CA VAL A 357 -12.61 13.64 14.35
C VAL A 357 -11.86 14.01 15.63
N GLU A 358 -11.26 15.19 15.70
CA GLU A 358 -10.46 15.56 16.87
C GLU A 358 -11.29 15.57 18.17
N ALA A 359 -12.49 16.11 18.12
CA ALA A 359 -13.39 16.12 19.28
C ALA A 359 -13.73 14.70 19.74
N TRP A 360 -14.04 13.81 18.80
CA TRP A 360 -14.34 12.41 19.10
C TRP A 360 -13.11 11.67 19.66
N VAL A 361 -11.95 11.83 19.05
CA VAL A 361 -10.69 11.19 19.49
C VAL A 361 -10.32 11.66 20.90
N ARG A 362 -10.43 12.94 21.19
CA ARG A 362 -10.16 13.50 22.54
C ARG A 362 -11.08 12.90 23.59
N GLN A 363 -12.37 12.81 23.29
CA GLN A 363 -13.34 12.18 24.19
C GLN A 363 -13.04 10.69 24.38
N TYR A 364 -12.73 9.99 23.30
CA TYR A 364 -12.35 8.57 23.37
C TYR A 364 -11.11 8.35 24.24
N CYS A 365 -10.07 9.17 24.04
CA CYS A 365 -8.84 9.08 24.83
C CYS A 365 -9.05 9.36 26.31
N ALA A 366 -9.86 10.35 26.64
CA ALA A 366 -10.21 10.66 28.03
C ALA A 366 -10.98 9.53 28.71
N GLN A 367 -11.87 8.83 27.99
CA GLN A 367 -12.66 7.73 28.52
C GLN A 367 -11.88 6.41 28.65
N ASN A 368 -10.84 6.23 27.84
CA ASN A 368 -10.11 4.97 27.72
C ASN A 368 -8.66 5.05 28.21
N ASP A 369 -8.24 6.17 28.83
CA ASP A 369 -6.87 6.41 29.28
C ASP A 369 -5.83 6.15 28.17
N VAL A 370 -6.09 6.66 26.95
CA VAL A 370 -5.14 6.59 25.84
C VAL A 370 -4.32 7.87 25.80
N PRO A 371 -2.98 7.79 25.86
CA PRO A 371 -2.12 8.96 25.66
C PRO A 371 -2.40 9.64 24.34
N LEU A 372 -2.67 10.95 24.37
CA LEU A 372 -2.94 11.78 23.18
C LEU A 372 -2.09 13.04 23.22
N TYR A 373 -1.40 13.32 22.11
CA TYR A 373 -0.56 14.50 21.94
C TYR A 373 -0.87 15.21 20.62
N GLY A 374 -0.64 16.52 20.63
CA GLY A 374 -0.87 17.35 19.45
C GLY A 374 -2.33 17.75 19.23
N SER A 375 -2.58 18.35 18.10
CA SER A 375 -3.88 18.82 17.62
C SER A 375 -3.79 19.04 16.11
N TYR A 376 -4.89 18.87 15.38
CA TYR A 376 -4.97 19.31 13.98
C TYR A 376 -4.95 20.84 13.86
N ASP A 377 -5.45 21.55 14.92
CA ASP A 377 -5.40 23.00 15.00
C ASP A 377 -3.99 23.47 15.38
N PRO A 378 -3.24 24.09 14.45
CA PRO A 378 -1.87 24.54 14.71
C PRO A 378 -1.80 25.63 15.80
N THR A 379 -2.87 26.36 16.03
CA THR A 379 -2.90 27.46 17.05
C THR A 379 -2.84 26.92 18.47
N LEU A 380 -3.09 25.63 18.67
CA LEU A 380 -3.03 24.96 19.96
C LEU A 380 -1.63 24.40 20.29
N ILE A 381 -0.68 24.54 19.36
CA ILE A 381 0.71 24.11 19.54
C ILE A 381 1.57 25.34 19.82
N GLU A 382 2.09 25.41 21.02
CA GLU A 382 2.92 26.57 21.45
C GLU A 382 4.21 26.65 20.61
N GLY A 383 4.46 27.84 20.05
CA GLY A 383 5.67 28.13 19.30
C GLY A 383 5.76 27.48 17.93
N LEU A 384 4.67 26.90 17.40
CA LEU A 384 4.64 26.36 16.04
C LEU A 384 4.60 27.53 15.03
N GLU A 385 5.49 27.47 14.03
CA GLU A 385 5.68 28.51 13.02
C GLU A 385 5.64 27.90 11.61
N ASP A 386 5.44 28.72 10.56
CA ASP A 386 5.39 28.27 9.17
C ASP A 386 6.64 27.50 8.76
N ILE A 387 7.80 27.87 9.28
CA ILE A 387 9.09 27.20 8.98
C ILE A 387 9.13 25.74 9.50
N ASP A 388 8.27 25.36 10.42
CA ASP A 388 8.16 24.00 10.96
C ASP A 388 7.42 23.04 10.03
N PHE A 389 7.01 23.50 8.87
CA PHE A 389 6.34 22.72 7.85
C PHE A 389 7.18 22.59 6.59
N PHE A 390 6.94 21.54 5.82
CA PHE A 390 7.41 21.41 4.45
C PHE A 390 6.44 22.03 3.44
N ASP A 391 5.15 21.91 3.73
CA ASP A 391 4.03 22.31 2.90
C ASP A 391 2.74 22.47 3.76
N GLY A 392 1.57 22.42 3.16
CA GLY A 392 0.28 22.54 3.87
C GLY A 392 -0.05 21.37 4.80
N LEU A 393 0.60 20.20 4.65
CA LEU A 393 0.21 18.94 5.30
C LEU A 393 1.28 18.37 6.22
N HIS A 394 2.55 18.59 5.90
CA HIS A 394 3.66 17.86 6.49
C HIS A 394 4.48 18.71 7.43
N CYS A 395 4.53 18.30 8.70
CA CYS A 395 5.32 18.92 9.74
C CYS A 395 6.78 18.43 9.69
N LYS A 396 7.74 19.34 9.85
CA LYS A 396 9.16 19.01 10.04
C LYS A 396 9.41 18.45 11.43
N GLY A 397 10.54 17.81 11.62
CA GLY A 397 11.00 17.36 12.95
C GLY A 397 11.02 18.49 13.99
N SER A 398 11.39 19.73 13.58
CA SER A 398 11.35 20.91 14.44
C SER A 398 9.95 21.25 14.97
N GLY A 399 8.92 20.98 14.18
CA GLY A 399 7.54 21.13 14.61
C GLY A 399 7.07 19.97 15.49
N ILE A 400 7.44 18.72 15.13
CA ILE A 400 7.00 17.52 15.86
C ILE A 400 7.42 17.59 17.33
N VAL A 401 8.64 18.02 17.62
CA VAL A 401 9.14 18.12 19.02
C VAL A 401 8.39 19.16 19.86
N LYS A 402 7.58 20.05 19.24
CA LYS A 402 6.75 21.04 19.94
C LYS A 402 5.46 20.44 20.48
N PHE A 403 4.97 19.34 19.92
CA PHE A 403 3.74 18.70 20.36
C PHE A 403 3.91 17.25 20.81
N PHE A 404 5.03 16.59 20.52
CA PHE A 404 5.30 15.23 20.94
C PHE A 404 6.56 15.14 21.80
N PRO A 405 6.46 14.76 23.10
CA PRO A 405 7.58 14.84 24.04
C PRO A 405 8.52 13.63 24.00
N GLY A 406 8.32 12.70 23.07
CA GLY A 406 9.03 11.44 22.99
C GLY A 406 8.49 10.33 23.90
N VAL A 407 8.72 9.09 23.51
CA VAL A 407 8.18 7.90 24.19
C VAL A 407 8.64 7.78 25.65
N PRO A 408 9.90 8.01 26.03
CA PRO A 408 10.32 7.93 27.42
C PRO A 408 9.50 8.83 28.35
N THR A 409 9.23 10.05 27.92
CA THR A 409 8.41 11.00 28.67
C THR A 409 6.97 10.53 28.80
N VAL A 410 6.38 10.04 27.68
CA VAL A 410 5.00 9.52 27.70
C VAL A 410 4.87 8.33 28.65
N LEU A 411 5.79 7.37 28.59
CA LEU A 411 5.75 6.20 29.46
C LEU A 411 5.90 6.58 30.94
N GLN A 412 6.74 7.57 31.24
CA GLN A 412 6.84 8.10 32.61
C GLN A 412 5.54 8.76 33.07
N GLN A 413 4.87 9.51 32.19
CA GLN A 413 3.58 10.12 32.50
C GLN A 413 2.48 9.07 32.71
N VAL A 414 2.46 8.00 31.90
CA VAL A 414 1.55 6.86 32.09
C VAL A 414 1.77 6.23 33.47
N GLN A 415 3.04 5.95 33.82
CA GLN A 415 3.37 5.34 35.12
C GLN A 415 3.00 6.20 36.32
N ASN A 416 3.14 7.51 36.19
CA ASN A 416 2.87 8.46 37.24
C ASN A 416 1.40 8.93 37.30
N GLY A 417 0.58 8.55 36.31
CA GLY A 417 -0.80 9.08 36.19
C GLY A 417 -0.85 10.58 35.92
N THR A 418 0.15 11.11 35.16
CA THR A 418 0.30 12.55 34.86
C THR A 418 0.15 12.84 33.35
N LEU A 419 -0.60 12.01 32.65
CA LEU A 419 -0.93 12.27 31.24
C LEU A 419 -1.64 13.62 31.11
N PRO A 420 -1.37 14.37 30.03
CA PRO A 420 -2.18 15.54 29.71
C PRO A 420 -3.66 15.15 29.59
N ASP A 421 -4.54 16.00 30.14
CA ASP A 421 -5.98 15.80 29.96
C ASP A 421 -6.35 16.05 28.48
N PRO A 422 -6.84 15.05 27.72
CA PRO A 422 -7.21 15.25 26.34
C PRO A 422 -8.29 16.30 26.12
N LEU A 423 -9.12 16.58 27.15
CA LEU A 423 -10.22 17.54 27.10
C LEU A 423 -9.83 18.95 27.55
N ALA A 424 -8.63 19.12 28.12
CA ALA A 424 -8.14 20.45 28.53
C ALA A 424 -7.91 21.40 27.35
N VAL A 425 -7.78 20.85 26.14
CA VAL A 425 -7.61 21.61 24.89
C VAL A 425 -8.95 21.60 24.18
N PRO A 426 -9.67 22.72 24.10
CA PRO A 426 -10.93 22.76 23.37
C PRO A 426 -10.65 22.57 21.89
N ALA A 427 -11.14 21.45 21.33
CA ALA A 427 -11.23 21.34 19.88
C ALA A 427 -12.07 22.52 19.37
N ARG A 428 -11.57 23.28 18.41
CA ARG A 428 -12.37 24.33 17.75
C ARG A 428 -13.49 23.65 16.99
N VAL A 429 -14.69 23.68 17.56
CA VAL A 429 -15.90 23.30 16.85
C VAL A 429 -16.30 24.49 15.99
N PRO A 430 -16.45 24.36 14.66
CA PRO A 430 -16.89 25.44 13.82
C PRO A 430 -18.24 25.98 14.27
N PRO A 431 -18.52 27.29 14.16
CA PRO A 431 -19.82 27.81 14.41
C PRO A 431 -20.87 27.11 13.56
N GLY A 432 -21.80 26.38 14.16
CA GLY A 432 -22.88 25.67 13.45
C GLY A 432 -22.75 24.17 13.31
N ALA A 433 -21.68 23.55 13.79
CA ALA A 433 -21.64 22.09 13.90
C ALA A 433 -22.69 21.61 14.94
N PRO A 434 -23.45 20.53 14.65
CA PRO A 434 -24.45 20.05 15.58
C PRO A 434 -23.77 19.56 16.86
N ASP A 435 -24.21 20.10 18.02
CA ASP A 435 -23.83 19.59 19.32
C ASP A 435 -24.30 18.13 19.45
N ARG A 436 -23.38 17.21 19.42
CA ARG A 436 -23.65 15.83 19.83
C ARG A 436 -23.63 15.72 21.38
N GLU A 437 -24.37 16.58 22.05
CA GLU A 437 -24.69 16.37 23.46
C GLU A 437 -25.68 15.20 23.56
N GLY A 438 -25.17 14.00 23.84
CA GLY A 438 -26.03 12.89 24.27
C GLY A 438 -25.85 11.54 23.58
N ASP A 439 -24.98 11.39 22.58
CA ASP A 439 -24.67 10.05 22.07
C ASP A 439 -23.70 9.33 23.02
N PRO A 440 -24.09 8.19 23.63
CA PRO A 440 -23.16 7.40 24.43
C PRO A 440 -22.03 6.90 23.51
N ALA A 441 -20.78 7.05 23.98
CA ALA A 441 -19.65 6.47 23.30
C ALA A 441 -19.92 4.99 22.99
N PRO A 442 -19.64 4.49 21.78
CA PRO A 442 -19.77 3.07 21.48
C PRO A 442 -18.81 2.29 22.38
N GLY A 443 -19.32 1.48 23.30
CA GLY A 443 -18.46 0.63 24.12
C GLY A 443 -18.97 0.26 25.52
N THR A 444 -20.17 0.65 25.95
CA THR A 444 -20.75 0.15 27.21
C THR A 444 -21.78 -0.96 26.99
N GLY A 445 -21.53 -1.87 26.04
CA GLY A 445 -22.24 -3.14 25.99
C GLY A 445 -21.72 -4.05 27.10
N GLU A 446 -22.50 -4.24 28.16
CA GLU A 446 -22.27 -5.31 29.13
C GLU A 446 -22.13 -6.66 28.39
N PRO A 447 -21.17 -7.52 28.80
CA PRO A 447 -21.11 -8.86 28.24
C PRO A 447 -22.42 -9.58 28.55
N ALA A 448 -23.15 -9.98 27.49
CA ALA A 448 -24.30 -10.86 27.62
C ALA A 448 -23.83 -12.13 28.37
N GLY A 449 -24.40 -12.32 29.53
CA GLY A 449 -24.07 -13.40 30.44
C GLY A 449 -24.50 -14.76 29.91
N ALA A 450 -23.75 -15.76 30.37
CA ALA A 450 -23.84 -17.22 30.35
C ALA A 450 -23.25 -17.95 29.18
#